data_23eacd6a1fa7795482068e20fad2b1eb
#
_entry.id   23eacd6a1fa7795482068e20fad2b1eb
#
_cell.length_a   1.000
_cell.length_b   1.000
_cell.length_c   1.000
_cell.angle_alpha   90.00
_cell.angle_beta   90.00
_cell.angle_gamma   90.00
#
_symmetry.space_group_name_H-M   'P 1'
#
loop_
_entity.id
_entity.type
_entity.pdbx_description
1 polymer ?
#
loop_
_entity_poly.entity_id
_entity_poly.type
_entity_poly.pdbx_seq_one_letter_code
_entity_poly.pdbx_strand_id
1 'polypeptide(L)'
;MDRTGIFVVTICAILLGFWYYNSIKLEKYEAQQQALSNTNVVVAGQSPSETSVATSSTSTPGFSLSTNAPEKDITLTNVFLTSDGRTNSVCYTFTSRGGGIKSIGLLDYPETISARWKKNAATNEVSTLNAGAPVPIMAILGDPNLLGEGDFSLTRLDNGVEAEKPLSNGLVLTKDFHLGSNYLVKVDVTLKNDSGKPLALSSQEWVVGTATPMDLDDVSFGNYGGAMWYNTQSQQLCSPSYFATNTTVLGIFSRTPKTEYRMGNGNVIWAAAYNQFFVVLAMPKMNDPAQQIVARPVMLSAKNPASIGGTGVQTALVYPGETLAAGQVLQRQITLYAGPKKFQTLEKIGDELQNHADLAMNFGTGYAGFWGIGSFFAKVLLLLMNWLHGLLPGISYGWIIVLLTILLRAFFWPFTAASMRSMKKMQALAPEVKALKEKYADDPQKFTQKQMELWKKNSVSPMSGCLPMLIQMPVFLGFFTMIRSAIELRGAHFLWVADLSKPDTLFLIPGFDFPFNLLPLLMVGVMVIQAHMQPVSPGMDPSQQKMMRYMPLIFLVFLYNYSAGMALYMTISTLAGIVQTRLIKNMPAPAVVSPLTPPQKKKK
;
A
#
# COMPACT_ATOMS: atom_id res chain seq x y z
N MET A 1 7.11 -9.48 -38.07
CA MET A 1 7.09 -9.82 -36.61
C MET A 1 7.07 -11.32 -36.49
N ASP A 2 8.04 -11.90 -35.78
CA ASP A 2 8.09 -13.34 -35.54
C ASP A 2 6.89 -13.82 -34.73
N ARG A 3 6.42 -15.06 -34.99
CA ARG A 3 5.28 -15.66 -34.29
C ARG A 3 5.41 -15.61 -32.75
N THR A 4 6.64 -15.69 -32.26
CA THR A 4 6.95 -15.51 -30.81
C THR A 4 6.73 -14.08 -30.34
N GLY A 5 7.07 -13.07 -31.14
CA GLY A 5 6.80 -11.66 -30.85
C GLY A 5 5.30 -11.38 -30.88
N ILE A 6 4.57 -11.98 -31.82
CA ILE A 6 3.11 -11.91 -31.89
C ILE A 6 2.50 -12.60 -30.66
N PHE A 7 3.01 -13.77 -30.26
CA PHE A 7 2.53 -14.50 -29.09
C PHE A 7 2.75 -13.71 -27.78
N VAL A 8 3.93 -13.10 -27.58
CA VAL A 8 4.21 -12.25 -26.40
C VAL A 8 3.34 -10.99 -26.43
N VAL A 9 3.21 -10.33 -27.59
CA VAL A 9 2.32 -9.16 -27.73
C VAL A 9 0.86 -9.56 -27.50
N THR A 10 0.45 -10.73 -27.98
CA THR A 10 -0.90 -11.26 -27.76
C THR A 10 -1.14 -11.58 -26.28
N ILE A 11 -0.18 -12.19 -25.59
CA ILE A 11 -0.27 -12.42 -24.14
C ILE A 11 -0.32 -11.10 -23.39
N CYS A 12 0.53 -10.13 -23.73
CA CYS A 12 0.49 -8.80 -23.13
C CYS A 12 -0.85 -8.10 -23.42
N ALA A 13 -1.38 -8.21 -24.64
CA ALA A 13 -2.68 -7.67 -25.01
C ALA A 13 -3.83 -8.39 -24.29
N ILE A 14 -3.75 -9.72 -24.12
CA ILE A 14 -4.72 -10.49 -23.33
C ILE A 14 -4.65 -10.09 -21.85
N LEU A 15 -3.46 -9.94 -21.28
CA LEU A 15 -3.28 -9.51 -19.90
C LEU A 15 -3.76 -8.07 -19.69
N LEU A 16 -3.49 -7.17 -20.63
CA LEU A 16 -4.02 -5.81 -20.64
C LEU A 16 -5.55 -5.80 -20.84
N GLY A 17 -6.07 -6.62 -21.74
CA GLY A 17 -7.51 -6.80 -21.94
C GLY A 17 -8.21 -7.38 -20.72
N PHE A 18 -7.60 -8.37 -20.06
CA PHE A 18 -8.09 -8.96 -18.83
C PHE A 18 -8.04 -7.94 -17.67
N TRP A 19 -6.95 -7.18 -17.56
CA TRP A 19 -6.84 -6.07 -16.61
C TRP A 19 -7.92 -5.00 -16.87
N TYR A 20 -8.11 -4.60 -18.13
CA TYR A 20 -9.13 -3.64 -18.55
C TYR A 20 -10.55 -4.16 -18.29
N TYR A 21 -10.82 -5.44 -18.61
CA TYR A 21 -12.12 -6.07 -18.32
C TYR A 21 -12.43 -6.10 -16.82
N ASN A 22 -11.42 -6.43 -15.99
CA ASN A 22 -11.59 -6.41 -14.54
C ASN A 22 -11.75 -5.00 -13.99
N SER A 23 -11.09 -3.99 -14.56
CA SER A 23 -11.29 -2.59 -14.15
C SER A 23 -12.70 -2.10 -14.46
N ILE A 24 -13.24 -2.43 -15.64
CA ILE A 24 -14.64 -2.12 -16.00
C ILE A 24 -15.63 -2.87 -15.11
N LYS A 25 -15.35 -4.13 -14.78
CA LYS A 25 -16.21 -4.92 -13.90
C LYS A 25 -16.23 -4.33 -12.49
N LEU A 26 -15.09 -3.85 -12.00
CA LEU A 26 -14.97 -3.16 -10.72
C LEU A 26 -15.76 -1.83 -10.74
N GLU A 27 -15.61 -1.03 -11.81
CA GLU A 27 -16.39 0.21 -11.98
C GLU A 27 -17.89 -0.04 -12.03
N LYS A 28 -18.32 -1.09 -12.74
CA LYS A 28 -19.74 -1.48 -12.77
C LYS A 28 -20.25 -1.95 -11.41
N TYR A 29 -19.45 -2.72 -10.67
CA TYR A 29 -19.76 -3.16 -9.32
C TYR A 29 -19.84 -1.97 -8.35
N GLU A 30 -18.90 -1.04 -8.42
CA GLU A 30 -18.91 0.20 -7.66
C GLU A 30 -20.13 1.08 -8.01
N ALA A 31 -20.43 1.24 -9.30
CA ALA A 31 -21.60 1.98 -9.78
C ALA A 31 -22.92 1.32 -9.36
N GLN A 32 -22.99 -0.02 -9.36
CA GLN A 32 -24.16 -0.76 -8.91
C GLN A 32 -24.36 -0.64 -7.39
N GLN A 33 -23.27 -0.68 -6.61
CA GLN A 33 -23.31 -0.42 -5.17
C GLN A 33 -23.72 1.03 -4.86
N GLN A 34 -23.22 2.00 -5.62
CA GLN A 34 -23.67 3.40 -5.51
C GLN A 34 -25.15 3.57 -5.87
N ALA A 35 -25.63 2.90 -6.92
CA ALA A 35 -27.04 2.92 -7.30
C ALA A 35 -27.94 2.30 -6.22
N LEU A 36 -27.51 1.18 -5.62
CA LEU A 36 -28.23 0.54 -4.51
C LEU A 36 -28.25 1.41 -3.24
N SER A 37 -27.15 2.13 -2.95
CA SER A 37 -27.08 3.06 -1.82
C SER A 37 -27.99 4.28 -2.02
N ASN A 38 -28.12 4.76 -3.27
CA ASN A 38 -28.99 5.88 -3.61
C ASN A 38 -30.47 5.52 -3.68
N THR A 39 -30.81 4.24 -3.97
CA THR A 39 -32.21 3.79 -4.07
C THR A 39 -32.89 3.64 -2.71
N ASN A 40 -32.10 3.42 -1.64
CA ASN A 40 -32.65 3.31 -0.28
C ASN A 40 -33.02 4.66 0.37
N VAL A 41 -32.77 5.79 -0.31
CA VAL A 41 -33.15 7.14 0.17
C VAL A 41 -34.49 7.62 -0.36
N VAL A 42 -35.15 6.88 -1.27
CA VAL A 42 -36.44 7.30 -1.87
C VAL A 42 -37.55 6.35 -1.43
N VAL A 43 -37.99 6.45 -0.18
CA VAL A 43 -39.37 6.11 0.22
C VAL A 43 -39.82 7.10 1.29
N ALA A 44 -40.35 8.24 0.88
CA ALA A 44 -41.49 8.93 1.47
C ALA A 44 -41.77 10.26 0.73
N GLY A 45 -42.72 10.25 -0.19
CA GLY A 45 -43.75 11.31 -0.33
C GLY A 45 -43.37 12.62 -1.01
N GLN A 46 -43.82 12.75 -2.22
CA GLN A 46 -44.65 13.79 -2.86
C GLN A 46 -44.11 14.36 -4.16
N SER A 47 -45.02 14.47 -5.11
CA SER A 47 -44.94 14.83 -6.51
C SER A 47 -44.43 16.27 -6.84
N PRO A 48 -44.16 16.54 -8.11
CA PRO A 48 -43.19 17.57 -8.52
C PRO A 48 -43.85 18.93 -8.78
N SER A 49 -43.11 19.99 -8.56
CA SER A 49 -43.30 21.27 -9.22
C SER A 49 -42.01 21.67 -9.91
N GLU A 50 -42.09 21.84 -11.21
CA GLU A 50 -41.05 22.41 -12.06
C GLU A 50 -40.77 23.87 -11.69
N THR A 51 -39.51 24.24 -11.48
CA THR A 51 -39.07 25.62 -11.67
C THR A 51 -37.58 25.67 -11.95
N SER A 52 -37.28 26.14 -13.15
CA SER A 52 -36.10 26.82 -13.69
C SER A 52 -34.69 26.64 -13.06
N VAL A 53 -33.83 26.14 -13.92
CA VAL A 53 -32.36 26.07 -13.81
C VAL A 53 -31.75 27.46 -13.60
N ALA A 54 -31.08 27.65 -12.47
CA ALA A 54 -30.05 28.65 -12.28
C ALA A 54 -28.72 27.93 -12.13
N THR A 55 -27.82 28.18 -13.08
CA THR A 55 -26.43 27.70 -13.05
C THR A 55 -25.69 28.38 -11.90
N SER A 56 -25.57 27.72 -10.76
CA SER A 56 -24.71 28.16 -9.69
C SER A 56 -23.44 27.28 -9.64
N SER A 57 -22.32 27.93 -9.80
CA SER A 57 -20.97 27.42 -9.58
C SER A 57 -20.91 26.67 -8.25
N THR A 58 -20.73 25.35 -8.32
CA THR A 58 -20.63 24.46 -7.16
C THR A 58 -19.26 24.67 -6.49
N SER A 59 -19.21 25.59 -5.54
CA SER A 59 -18.17 25.57 -4.52
C SER A 59 -18.40 24.32 -3.65
N THR A 60 -17.41 23.46 -3.56
CA THR A 60 -17.35 22.33 -2.63
C THR A 60 -17.75 22.80 -1.23
N PRO A 61 -18.74 22.19 -0.54
CA PRO A 61 -19.07 22.57 0.82
C PRO A 61 -17.85 22.27 1.70
N GLY A 62 -17.08 23.30 2.00
CA GLY A 62 -16.09 23.24 3.04
C GLY A 62 -16.81 23.00 4.38
N PHE A 63 -16.71 21.79 4.92
CA PHE A 63 -17.14 21.50 6.28
C PHE A 63 -16.20 22.23 7.25
N SER A 64 -16.45 23.49 7.52
CA SER A 64 -15.81 24.21 8.60
C SER A 64 -16.75 24.17 9.81
N LEU A 65 -16.29 23.58 10.90
CA LEU A 65 -16.87 23.77 12.23
C LEU A 65 -16.58 25.24 12.63
N SER A 66 -17.40 26.20 12.17
CA SER A 66 -17.20 27.60 12.51
C SER A 66 -17.98 27.92 13.77
N THR A 67 -17.27 28.15 14.86
CA THR A 67 -17.77 28.80 16.07
C THR A 67 -16.93 30.04 16.33
N ASN A 68 -17.55 31.10 16.81
CA ASN A 68 -16.87 32.34 17.23
C ASN A 68 -16.18 32.21 18.62
N ALA A 69 -16.31 31.04 19.26
CA ALA A 69 -15.67 30.78 20.55
C ALA A 69 -14.19 30.37 20.38
N PRO A 70 -13.31 30.76 21.31
CA PRO A 70 -11.92 30.33 21.29
C PRO A 70 -11.86 28.79 21.52
N GLU A 71 -11.17 28.10 20.64
CA GLU A 71 -10.95 26.66 20.75
C GLU A 71 -10.16 26.34 22.02
N LYS A 72 -10.65 25.37 22.81
CA LYS A 72 -9.97 24.87 24.01
C LYS A 72 -9.43 23.48 23.72
N ASP A 73 -8.15 23.28 24.02
CA ASP A 73 -7.48 22.01 23.81
C ASP A 73 -7.02 21.41 25.15
N ILE A 74 -7.16 20.08 25.28
CA ILE A 74 -6.58 19.30 26.38
C ILE A 74 -5.58 18.32 25.78
N THR A 75 -4.34 18.35 26.26
CA THR A 75 -3.29 17.44 25.82
C THR A 75 -3.00 16.41 26.90
N LEU A 76 -3.01 15.12 26.51
CA LEU A 76 -2.67 14.00 27.37
C LEU A 76 -1.56 13.16 26.73
N THR A 77 -0.52 12.86 27.50
CA THR A 77 0.52 11.91 27.10
C THR A 77 0.26 10.56 27.74
N ASN A 78 0.11 9.55 26.90
CA ASN A 78 -0.05 8.17 27.32
C ASN A 78 1.26 7.40 27.10
N VAL A 79 1.76 6.76 28.14
CA VAL A 79 2.99 5.95 28.11
C VAL A 79 2.60 4.50 28.43
N PHE A 80 2.97 3.58 27.56
CA PHE A 80 2.62 2.18 27.72
C PHE A 80 3.73 1.25 27.23
N LEU A 81 3.75 0.04 27.78
CA LEU A 81 4.64 -1.03 27.35
C LEU A 81 4.01 -1.77 26.16
N THR A 82 4.73 -1.87 25.07
CA THR A 82 4.31 -2.63 23.90
C THR A 82 4.58 -4.13 24.08
N SER A 83 3.93 -4.96 23.28
CA SER A 83 4.06 -6.42 23.34
C SER A 83 5.50 -6.93 23.12
N ASP A 84 6.37 -6.13 22.53
CA ASP A 84 7.80 -6.40 22.33
C ASP A 84 8.70 -5.85 23.48
N GLY A 85 8.11 -5.40 24.58
CA GLY A 85 8.82 -4.93 25.77
C GLY A 85 9.43 -3.54 25.66
N ARG A 86 9.06 -2.76 24.63
CA ARG A 86 9.49 -1.36 24.48
C ARG A 86 8.47 -0.43 25.12
N THR A 87 8.93 0.62 25.74
CA THR A 87 8.07 1.70 26.22
C THR A 87 7.84 2.68 25.07
N ASN A 88 6.58 2.89 24.72
CA ASN A 88 6.18 3.88 23.73
C ASN A 88 5.32 4.97 24.34
N SER A 89 5.36 6.15 23.73
CA SER A 89 4.69 7.34 24.21
C SER A 89 3.88 8.00 23.11
N VAL A 90 2.64 8.35 23.40
CA VAL A 90 1.72 8.99 22.46
C VAL A 90 1.09 10.21 23.10
N CYS A 91 1.07 11.32 22.39
CA CYS A 91 0.49 12.59 22.80
C CYS A 91 -0.84 12.81 22.06
N TYR A 92 -1.94 12.78 22.78
CA TYR A 92 -3.29 13.04 22.26
C TYR A 92 -3.69 14.48 22.58
N THR A 93 -4.07 15.24 21.55
CA THR A 93 -4.65 16.57 21.70
C THR A 93 -6.13 16.52 21.43
N PHE A 94 -6.95 16.72 22.46
CA PHE A 94 -8.41 16.79 22.35
C PHE A 94 -8.82 18.25 22.17
N THR A 95 -9.89 18.49 21.43
CA THR A 95 -10.39 19.83 21.15
C THR A 95 -11.87 19.98 21.47
N SER A 96 -12.25 21.16 22.01
CA SER A 96 -13.65 21.52 22.20
C SER A 96 -14.43 21.64 20.91
N ARG A 97 -13.73 21.96 19.79
CA ARG A 97 -14.35 22.09 18.47
C ARG A 97 -14.62 20.71 17.88
N GLY A 98 -15.90 20.32 17.82
CA GLY A 98 -16.31 18.98 17.37
C GLY A 98 -16.16 17.89 18.43
N GLY A 99 -15.56 18.17 19.60
CA GLY A 99 -15.47 17.26 20.75
C GLY A 99 -14.78 15.94 20.36
N GLY A 100 -13.54 16.02 19.89
CA GLY A 100 -12.80 14.86 19.40
C GLY A 100 -11.29 15.03 19.54
N ILE A 101 -10.54 14.12 18.89
CA ILE A 101 -9.08 14.15 18.90
C ILE A 101 -8.59 14.98 17.71
N LYS A 102 -7.99 16.15 17.98
CA LYS A 102 -7.46 17.07 16.98
C LYS A 102 -6.26 16.48 16.27
N SER A 103 -5.31 15.95 17.04
CA SER A 103 -4.07 15.38 16.53
C SER A 103 -3.49 14.35 17.48
N ILE A 104 -2.71 13.40 16.94
CA ILE A 104 -2.06 12.33 17.70
C ILE A 104 -0.57 12.33 17.35
N GLY A 105 0.27 12.77 18.28
CA GLY A 105 1.72 12.79 18.15
C GLY A 105 2.34 11.47 18.61
N LEU A 106 3.07 10.79 17.72
CA LEU A 106 3.78 9.54 18.01
C LEU A 106 5.21 9.87 18.42
N LEU A 107 5.45 10.02 19.73
CA LEU A 107 6.69 10.59 20.26
C LEU A 107 7.95 9.77 19.94
N ASP A 108 7.80 8.46 19.71
CA ASP A 108 8.90 7.56 19.36
C ASP A 108 9.20 7.51 17.86
N TYR A 109 8.44 8.25 17.05
CA TYR A 109 8.58 8.26 15.60
C TYR A 109 8.83 9.68 15.10
N PRO A 110 10.08 10.03 14.76
CA PRO A 110 10.38 11.35 14.20
C PRO A 110 9.67 11.56 12.87
N GLU A 111 9.24 12.77 12.57
CA GLU A 111 8.58 13.11 11.31
C GLU A 111 9.54 12.97 10.13
N THR A 112 10.74 13.49 10.25
CA THR A 112 11.78 13.42 9.22
C THR A 112 12.94 12.56 9.71
N ILE A 113 13.28 11.53 8.94
CA ILE A 113 14.44 10.70 9.18
C ILE A 113 15.50 11.10 8.17
N SER A 114 16.66 11.57 8.63
CA SER A 114 17.80 11.94 7.80
C SER A 114 17.60 13.13 6.86
N ALA A 115 17.98 14.26 7.37
CA ALA A 115 18.10 15.50 6.61
C ALA A 115 19.56 15.83 6.27
N ARG A 116 20.41 14.82 5.93
CA ARG A 116 21.82 15.07 5.56
C ARG A 116 21.98 16.15 4.48
N TRP A 117 20.98 16.27 3.63
CA TRP A 117 20.93 17.18 2.48
C TRP A 117 19.91 18.33 2.66
N LYS A 118 19.01 18.27 3.66
CA LYS A 118 18.09 19.37 4.04
C LYS A 118 18.71 20.14 5.22
N LYS A 119 19.42 21.22 4.94
CA LYS A 119 20.10 22.04 5.96
C LYS A 119 19.18 22.66 7.03
N ASN A 120 17.86 22.69 6.81
CA ASN A 120 16.87 23.36 7.66
C ASN A 120 15.71 22.47 8.11
N ALA A 121 15.83 21.13 8.04
CA ALA A 121 14.79 20.26 8.53
C ALA A 121 14.78 20.28 10.06
N ALA A 122 13.66 20.63 10.66
CA ALA A 122 13.47 20.55 12.11
C ALA A 122 13.57 19.06 12.52
N THR A 123 14.67 18.69 13.14
CA THR A 123 14.98 17.30 13.52
C THR A 123 14.17 16.81 14.73
N ASN A 124 13.39 17.70 15.36
CA ASN A 124 12.65 17.43 16.60
C ASN A 124 11.14 17.27 16.42
N GLU A 125 10.62 17.37 15.19
CA GLU A 125 9.19 17.15 14.95
C GLU A 125 8.87 15.66 14.94
N VAL A 126 7.76 15.30 15.61
CA VAL A 126 7.28 13.92 15.70
C VAL A 126 6.20 13.65 14.65
N SER A 127 6.12 12.40 14.19
CA SER A 127 5.06 11.96 13.28
C SER A 127 3.69 12.18 13.93
N THR A 128 2.87 13.03 13.32
CA THR A 128 1.58 13.42 13.86
C THR A 128 0.45 12.98 12.93
N LEU A 129 -0.47 12.18 13.45
CA LEU A 129 -1.67 11.73 12.73
C LEU A 129 -2.76 12.81 12.82
N ASN A 130 -3.59 12.91 11.78
CA ASN A 130 -4.63 13.94 11.65
C ASN A 130 -4.10 15.37 11.69
N ALA A 131 -2.82 15.56 11.36
CA ALA A 131 -2.17 16.87 11.41
C ALA A 131 -2.76 17.84 10.40
N GLY A 132 -3.13 19.06 10.85
CA GLY A 132 -3.71 20.08 9.99
C GLY A 132 -5.08 19.72 9.40
N ALA A 133 -5.71 18.66 9.87
CA ALA A 133 -7.05 18.26 9.44
C ALA A 133 -8.10 19.31 9.87
N PRO A 134 -9.08 19.61 9.01
CA PRO A 134 -10.12 20.61 9.34
C PRO A 134 -11.11 20.11 10.40
N VAL A 135 -11.18 18.78 10.62
CA VAL A 135 -12.14 18.16 11.52
C VAL A 135 -11.44 17.14 12.41
N PRO A 136 -11.71 17.12 13.73
CA PRO A 136 -11.09 16.16 14.65
C PRO A 136 -11.66 14.74 14.45
N ILE A 137 -10.88 13.76 14.88
CA ILE A 137 -11.28 12.36 14.94
C ILE A 137 -12.47 12.23 15.90
N MET A 138 -13.47 11.43 15.53
CA MET A 138 -14.75 11.25 16.24
C MET A 138 -15.66 12.47 16.27
N ALA A 139 -15.41 13.50 15.44
CA ALA A 139 -16.47 14.49 15.15
C ALA A 139 -17.63 13.83 14.43
N ILE A 140 -18.86 14.26 14.71
CA ILE A 140 -20.08 13.77 14.07
C ILE A 140 -20.58 14.86 13.13
N LEU A 141 -20.66 14.53 11.85
CA LEU A 141 -21.12 15.40 10.76
C LEU A 141 -22.43 14.87 10.17
N GLY A 142 -23.03 15.63 9.25
CA GLY A 142 -24.17 15.18 8.45
C GLY A 142 -25.54 15.51 9.06
N ASP A 143 -25.67 15.60 10.37
CA ASP A 143 -26.91 16.01 11.03
C ASP A 143 -26.81 17.44 11.61
N PRO A 144 -27.58 18.40 11.08
CA PRO A 144 -27.61 19.77 11.61
C PRO A 144 -27.99 19.83 13.09
N ASN A 145 -28.86 18.91 13.57
CA ASN A 145 -29.28 18.86 14.97
C ASN A 145 -28.15 18.43 15.91
N LEU A 146 -27.18 17.62 15.42
CA LEU A 146 -26.02 17.19 16.19
C LEU A 146 -24.87 18.18 16.11
N LEU A 147 -24.75 18.93 15.02
CA LEU A 147 -23.73 19.97 14.90
C LEU A 147 -23.97 21.08 15.93
N GLY A 148 -25.21 21.58 16.05
CA GLY A 148 -25.62 22.60 17.00
C GLY A 148 -24.71 23.83 17.03
N GLU A 149 -25.08 24.84 17.79
CA GLU A 149 -24.21 26.01 18.05
C GLU A 149 -23.27 25.74 19.26
N GLY A 150 -22.05 26.27 19.18
CA GLY A 150 -21.08 26.20 20.27
C GLY A 150 -20.18 24.95 20.29
N ASP A 151 -19.27 24.96 21.24
CA ASP A 151 -18.25 23.95 21.40
C ASP A 151 -18.61 22.94 22.50
N PHE A 152 -17.93 21.81 22.53
CA PHE A 152 -18.02 20.82 23.61
C PHE A 152 -17.34 21.33 24.87
N SER A 153 -17.89 20.99 26.01
CA SER A 153 -17.22 21.07 27.32
C SER A 153 -16.27 19.86 27.43
N LEU A 154 -14.99 20.14 27.68
CA LEU A 154 -14.01 19.09 27.88
C LEU A 154 -13.70 18.92 29.36
N THR A 155 -13.83 17.71 29.88
CA THR A 155 -13.49 17.33 31.25
C THR A 155 -12.40 16.26 31.21
N ARG A 156 -11.30 16.51 31.93
CA ARG A 156 -10.24 15.51 32.03
C ARG A 156 -10.65 14.41 33.01
N LEU A 157 -10.54 13.16 32.55
CA LEU A 157 -10.69 11.95 33.35
C LEU A 157 -9.31 11.43 33.79
N ASP A 158 -9.27 10.46 34.70
CA ASP A 158 -8.02 9.84 35.17
C ASP A 158 -7.19 9.25 33.99
N ASN A 159 -7.86 8.63 33.03
CA ASN A 159 -7.21 8.03 31.87
C ASN A 159 -7.93 8.38 30.55
N GLY A 160 -8.22 9.67 30.36
CA GLY A 160 -8.92 10.10 29.15
C GLY A 160 -9.54 11.47 29.24
N VAL A 161 -10.52 11.71 28.37
CA VAL A 161 -11.28 12.97 28.28
C VAL A 161 -12.74 12.65 27.99
N GLU A 162 -13.63 13.32 28.72
CA GLU A 162 -15.05 13.41 28.40
C GLU A 162 -15.30 14.71 27.63
N ALA A 163 -16.04 14.61 26.52
CA ALA A 163 -16.51 15.76 25.76
C ALA A 163 -18.02 15.76 25.74
N GLU A 164 -18.64 16.72 26.40
CA GLU A 164 -20.10 16.85 26.53
C GLU A 164 -20.60 18.11 25.84
N LYS A 165 -21.76 17.98 25.18
CA LYS A 165 -22.45 19.09 24.51
C LYS A 165 -23.96 18.93 24.66
N PRO A 166 -24.62 19.73 25.51
CA PRO A 166 -26.06 19.87 25.47
C PRO A 166 -26.48 20.71 24.27
N LEU A 167 -27.46 20.24 23.51
CA LEU A 167 -27.98 20.90 22.32
C LEU A 167 -29.31 21.61 22.64
N SER A 168 -29.59 22.70 21.93
CA SER A 168 -30.80 23.51 22.13
C SER A 168 -32.13 22.75 21.91
N ASN A 169 -32.09 21.66 21.17
CA ASN A 169 -33.23 20.77 20.92
C ASN A 169 -33.50 19.78 22.08
N GLY A 170 -32.73 19.80 23.15
CA GLY A 170 -32.85 18.89 24.30
C GLY A 170 -32.10 17.55 24.12
N LEU A 171 -31.29 17.42 23.08
CA LEU A 171 -30.37 16.29 22.95
C LEU A 171 -29.06 16.58 23.69
N VAL A 172 -28.55 15.59 24.43
CA VAL A 172 -27.21 15.66 25.07
C VAL A 172 -26.30 14.66 24.38
N LEU A 173 -25.18 15.15 23.86
CA LEU A 173 -24.15 14.35 23.21
C LEU A 173 -22.92 14.28 24.11
N THR A 174 -22.57 13.07 24.55
CA THR A 174 -21.37 12.80 25.36
C THR A 174 -20.45 11.83 24.63
N LYS A 175 -19.17 12.09 24.68
CA LYS A 175 -18.11 11.23 24.11
C LYS A 175 -17.04 11.01 25.17
N ASP A 176 -16.90 9.75 25.59
CA ASP A 176 -15.92 9.34 26.60
C ASP A 176 -14.75 8.66 25.92
N PHE A 177 -13.59 9.28 25.99
CA PHE A 177 -12.35 8.75 25.43
C PHE A 177 -11.50 8.13 26.53
N HIS A 178 -11.25 6.83 26.45
CA HIS A 178 -10.41 6.08 27.37
C HIS A 178 -9.14 5.61 26.68
N LEU A 179 -7.99 6.11 27.12
CA LEU A 179 -6.69 5.75 26.57
C LEU A 179 -6.28 4.36 27.04
N GLY A 180 -5.90 3.50 26.11
CA GLY A 180 -5.46 2.13 26.35
C GLY A 180 -3.99 1.91 26.06
N SER A 181 -3.52 0.67 26.18
CA SER A 181 -2.21 0.23 25.71
C SER A 181 -2.21 -0.01 24.18
N ASN A 182 -1.02 -0.18 23.59
CA ASN A 182 -0.87 -0.54 22.18
C ASN A 182 -1.55 0.42 21.19
N TYR A 183 -1.53 1.73 21.46
CA TYR A 183 -2.14 2.76 20.60
C TYR A 183 -3.67 2.69 20.50
N LEU A 184 -4.33 1.97 21.42
CA LEU A 184 -5.78 1.84 21.46
C LEU A 184 -6.43 2.97 22.26
N VAL A 185 -7.56 3.46 21.76
CA VAL A 185 -8.44 4.39 22.46
C VAL A 185 -9.87 3.83 22.35
N LYS A 186 -10.53 3.58 23.47
CA LYS A 186 -11.95 3.23 23.49
C LYS A 186 -12.76 4.51 23.53
N VAL A 187 -13.76 4.60 22.67
CA VAL A 187 -14.64 5.76 22.58
C VAL A 187 -16.07 5.29 22.76
N ASP A 188 -16.68 5.73 23.82
CA ASP A 188 -18.11 5.54 24.08
C ASP A 188 -18.85 6.85 23.74
N VAL A 189 -19.75 6.78 22.76
CA VAL A 189 -20.54 7.93 22.33
C VAL A 189 -21.99 7.70 22.76
N THR A 190 -22.52 8.63 23.54
CA THR A 190 -23.87 8.59 24.09
C THR A 190 -24.68 9.76 23.57
N LEU A 191 -25.84 9.46 22.98
CA LEU A 191 -26.84 10.43 22.54
C LEU A 191 -28.08 10.23 23.42
N LYS A 192 -28.41 11.20 24.27
CA LYS A 192 -29.55 11.15 25.19
C LYS A 192 -30.59 12.19 24.80
N ASN A 193 -31.82 11.78 24.62
CA ASN A 193 -32.93 12.68 24.32
C ASN A 193 -33.65 13.12 25.60
N ASP A 194 -33.31 14.30 26.11
CA ASP A 194 -33.94 14.92 27.28
C ASP A 194 -35.04 15.94 26.90
N SER A 195 -35.44 16.00 25.62
CA SER A 195 -36.42 17.00 25.14
C SER A 195 -37.90 16.72 25.52
N GLY A 196 -38.18 15.56 26.10
CA GLY A 196 -39.58 15.16 26.43
C GLY A 196 -40.45 14.76 25.22
N LYS A 197 -39.90 14.78 23.99
CA LYS A 197 -40.59 14.38 22.74
C LYS A 197 -39.62 13.62 21.82
N PRO A 198 -40.13 12.81 20.88
CA PRO A 198 -39.29 12.12 19.92
C PRO A 198 -38.47 13.11 19.06
N LEU A 199 -37.19 12.82 18.87
CA LEU A 199 -36.29 13.58 18.01
C LEU A 199 -35.81 12.71 16.85
N ALA A 200 -36.06 13.18 15.62
CA ALA A 200 -35.53 12.54 14.42
C ALA A 200 -34.10 13.02 14.17
N LEU A 201 -33.17 12.06 14.08
CA LEU A 201 -31.79 12.28 13.68
C LEU A 201 -31.63 11.90 12.21
N SER A 202 -30.92 12.73 11.46
CA SER A 202 -30.54 12.44 10.08
C SER A 202 -29.39 11.43 10.05
N SER A 203 -28.95 11.04 8.84
CA SER A 203 -27.76 10.23 8.66
C SER A 203 -26.53 10.94 9.24
N GLN A 204 -25.72 10.19 9.98
CA GLN A 204 -24.56 10.69 10.73
C GLN A 204 -23.27 10.19 10.09
N GLU A 205 -22.28 11.07 9.98
CA GLU A 205 -20.93 10.75 9.51
C GLU A 205 -19.95 10.92 10.69
N TRP A 206 -19.43 9.81 11.19
CA TRP A 206 -18.50 9.78 12.33
C TRP A 206 -17.08 9.74 11.82
N VAL A 207 -16.34 10.83 11.98
CA VAL A 207 -15.02 11.01 11.40
C VAL A 207 -14.00 10.04 12.01
N VAL A 208 -13.46 9.17 11.20
CA VAL A 208 -12.37 8.24 11.57
C VAL A 208 -11.05 9.00 11.68
N GLY A 209 -10.82 9.92 10.76
CA GLY A 209 -9.63 10.75 10.68
C GLY A 209 -9.35 11.21 9.26
N THR A 210 -8.30 12.00 9.14
CA THR A 210 -7.79 12.46 7.85
C THR A 210 -6.42 11.85 7.60
N ALA A 211 -6.31 11.13 6.49
CA ALA A 211 -5.01 10.68 6.00
C ALA A 211 -4.21 11.89 5.53
N THR A 212 -3.02 12.07 6.09
CA THR A 212 -2.15 13.20 5.80
C THR A 212 -0.81 12.72 5.27
N PRO A 213 -0.14 13.49 4.39
CA PRO A 213 1.26 13.24 4.06
C PRO A 213 2.14 13.22 5.30
N MET A 214 3.24 12.47 5.26
CA MET A 214 4.23 12.42 6.35
C MET A 214 4.94 13.76 6.53
N ASP A 215 5.34 14.36 5.41
CA ASP A 215 5.88 15.71 5.30
C ASP A 215 5.35 16.37 4.01
N LEU A 216 5.63 17.64 3.80
CA LEU A 216 5.14 18.40 2.63
C LEU A 216 5.66 17.85 1.30
N ASP A 217 6.81 17.18 1.30
CA ASP A 217 7.47 16.59 0.14
C ASP A 217 7.16 15.09 -0.01
N ASP A 218 6.18 14.57 0.74
CA ASP A 218 5.82 13.15 0.69
C ASP A 218 5.06 12.79 -0.59
N VAL A 219 5.81 12.66 -1.69
CA VAL A 219 5.30 12.22 -2.99
C VAL A 219 4.71 10.79 -2.93
N SER A 220 5.01 10.04 -1.88
CA SER A 220 4.51 8.68 -1.70
C SER A 220 3.03 8.65 -1.28
N PHE A 221 2.53 9.71 -0.68
CA PHE A 221 1.16 9.80 -0.17
C PHE A 221 0.12 9.54 -1.26
N GLY A 222 0.32 10.06 -2.47
CA GLY A 222 -0.56 9.83 -3.61
C GLY A 222 -0.78 8.34 -3.95
N ASN A 223 0.22 7.49 -3.66
CA ASN A 223 0.21 6.07 -3.93
C ASN A 223 -0.06 5.21 -2.69
N TYR A 224 0.34 5.68 -1.50
CA TYR A 224 0.38 4.87 -0.27
C TYR A 224 -0.43 5.48 0.88
N GLY A 225 -1.20 6.53 0.63
CA GLY A 225 -2.12 7.14 1.57
C GLY A 225 -3.56 7.06 1.12
N GLY A 226 -4.51 7.43 1.99
CA GLY A 226 -5.92 7.52 1.66
C GLY A 226 -6.84 6.89 2.70
N ALA A 227 -8.00 6.42 2.24
CA ALA A 227 -8.97 5.70 3.03
C ALA A 227 -8.95 4.20 2.72
N MET A 228 -9.19 3.36 3.72
CA MET A 228 -9.42 1.94 3.55
C MET A 228 -10.54 1.45 4.46
N TRP A 229 -11.18 0.33 4.11
CA TRP A 229 -12.23 -0.27 4.92
C TRP A 229 -12.39 -1.76 4.63
N TYR A 230 -13.02 -2.47 5.53
CA TYR A 230 -13.23 -3.92 5.46
C TYR A 230 -14.70 -4.27 5.67
N ASN A 231 -15.20 -5.22 4.89
CA ASN A 231 -16.61 -5.62 4.84
C ASN A 231 -16.82 -7.13 5.06
N THR A 232 -16.04 -7.80 5.87
CA THR A 232 -16.06 -9.27 6.07
C THR A 232 -15.59 -10.12 4.89
N GLN A 233 -15.57 -9.60 3.67
CA GLN A 233 -15.18 -10.35 2.47
C GLN A 233 -13.83 -9.88 1.92
N SER A 234 -13.65 -8.57 1.86
CA SER A 234 -12.45 -7.96 1.26
C SER A 234 -12.16 -6.59 1.86
N GLN A 235 -10.90 -6.24 1.85
CA GLN A 235 -10.46 -4.87 2.12
C GLN A 235 -10.59 -4.05 0.83
N GLN A 236 -11.07 -2.83 0.96
CA GLN A 236 -11.22 -1.87 -0.12
C GLN A 236 -10.36 -0.63 0.16
N LEU A 237 -9.88 0.01 -0.90
CA LEU A 237 -8.98 1.16 -0.83
C LEU A 237 -9.53 2.33 -1.65
N CYS A 238 -9.38 3.53 -1.12
CA CYS A 238 -9.60 4.78 -1.83
C CYS A 238 -8.35 5.64 -1.72
N SER A 239 -7.56 5.70 -2.79
CA SER A 239 -6.34 6.53 -2.84
C SER A 239 -6.66 7.98 -3.21
N PRO A 240 -5.76 8.95 -2.93
CA PRO A 240 -5.92 10.34 -3.35
C PRO A 240 -6.12 10.51 -4.87
N SER A 241 -5.56 9.60 -5.67
CA SER A 241 -5.71 9.59 -7.13
C SER A 241 -7.17 9.39 -7.60
N TYR A 242 -8.04 8.84 -6.75
CA TYR A 242 -9.48 8.72 -7.03
C TYR A 242 -10.16 10.08 -7.20
N PHE A 243 -9.66 11.10 -6.50
CA PHE A 243 -10.17 12.46 -6.48
C PHE A 243 -9.40 13.40 -7.43
N ALA A 244 -8.26 12.95 -7.97
CA ALA A 244 -7.40 13.80 -8.78
C ALA A 244 -8.07 14.20 -10.10
N THR A 245 -7.89 15.48 -10.49
CA THR A 245 -8.23 15.99 -11.80
C THR A 245 -7.23 15.47 -12.83
N ASN A 246 -7.72 14.85 -13.91
CA ASN A 246 -6.92 14.48 -15.08
C ASN A 246 -5.80 13.45 -14.87
N THR A 247 -6.13 12.22 -14.53
CA THR A 247 -5.23 11.10 -14.79
C THR A 247 -5.45 10.58 -16.20
N THR A 248 -4.75 11.15 -17.17
CA THR A 248 -4.67 10.56 -18.50
C THR A 248 -3.61 9.47 -18.50
N VAL A 249 -4.01 8.22 -18.55
CA VAL A 249 -3.09 7.13 -18.86
C VAL A 249 -2.82 7.21 -20.37
N LEU A 250 -1.60 7.61 -20.74
CA LEU A 250 -1.13 7.79 -22.13
C LEU A 250 -1.93 8.80 -22.96
N GLY A 251 -2.62 9.79 -22.35
CA GLY A 251 -3.40 10.80 -23.07
C GLY A 251 -4.69 10.28 -23.72
N ILE A 252 -5.10 9.02 -23.50
CA ILE A 252 -6.21 8.38 -24.20
C ILE A 252 -7.48 8.32 -23.35
N PHE A 253 -7.37 8.28 -22.03
CA PHE A 253 -8.52 8.18 -21.13
C PHE A 253 -8.53 9.34 -20.14
N SER A 254 -9.52 10.23 -20.21
CA SER A 254 -9.77 11.25 -19.21
C SER A 254 -10.76 10.72 -18.19
N ARG A 255 -10.43 10.76 -16.90
CA ARG A 255 -11.35 10.42 -15.82
C ARG A 255 -11.94 11.72 -15.25
N THR A 256 -13.26 11.78 -15.10
CA THR A 256 -13.91 12.88 -14.40
C THR A 256 -13.52 12.82 -12.91
N PRO A 257 -13.01 13.92 -12.31
CA PRO A 257 -12.67 13.94 -10.89
C PRO A 257 -13.93 13.69 -10.06
N LYS A 258 -13.81 12.82 -9.05
CA LYS A 258 -14.86 12.55 -8.09
C LYS A 258 -14.63 13.40 -6.84
N THR A 259 -15.69 13.93 -6.28
CA THR A 259 -15.65 14.74 -5.05
C THR A 259 -15.83 13.92 -3.78
N GLU A 260 -16.39 12.72 -3.91
CA GLU A 260 -16.71 11.83 -2.81
C GLU A 260 -16.55 10.37 -3.23
N TYR A 261 -16.06 9.55 -2.30
CA TYR A 261 -16.11 8.10 -2.34
C TYR A 261 -17.09 7.63 -1.25
N ARG A 262 -18.16 6.92 -1.62
CA ARG A 262 -19.14 6.39 -0.67
C ARG A 262 -19.43 4.93 -1.01
N MET A 263 -19.21 4.03 -0.06
CA MET A 263 -19.35 2.58 -0.24
C MET A 263 -19.81 1.89 1.06
N GLY A 264 -20.36 0.70 0.92
CA GLY A 264 -20.85 -0.13 2.02
C GLY A 264 -22.36 -0.34 1.97
N ASN A 265 -22.83 -1.39 2.63
CA ASN A 265 -24.25 -1.74 2.72
C ASN A 265 -24.55 -2.42 4.07
N GLY A 266 -24.37 -1.70 5.18
CA GLY A 266 -24.58 -2.23 6.53
C GLY A 266 -23.54 -3.26 6.98
N ASN A 267 -22.36 -3.26 6.37
CA ASN A 267 -21.35 -4.29 6.55
C ASN A 267 -19.93 -3.74 6.77
N VAL A 268 -19.80 -2.49 7.16
CA VAL A 268 -18.47 -1.88 7.42
C VAL A 268 -18.00 -2.28 8.80
N ILE A 269 -17.08 -3.22 8.86
CA ILE A 269 -16.50 -3.75 10.10
C ILE A 269 -15.48 -2.78 10.69
N TRP A 270 -14.66 -2.16 9.85
CA TRP A 270 -13.79 -1.07 10.22
C TRP A 270 -13.49 -0.16 9.03
N ALA A 271 -13.14 1.07 9.33
CA ALA A 271 -12.61 2.02 8.36
C ALA A 271 -11.35 2.71 8.91
N ALA A 272 -10.48 3.15 8.01
CA ALA A 272 -9.22 3.77 8.38
C ALA A 272 -8.82 4.91 7.44
N ALA A 273 -8.16 5.90 8.03
CA ALA A 273 -7.35 6.89 7.36
C ALA A 273 -5.86 6.48 7.51
N TYR A 274 -5.12 6.37 6.43
CA TYR A 274 -3.75 5.83 6.47
C TYR A 274 -2.79 6.59 5.57
N ASN A 275 -1.53 6.55 5.92
CA ASN A 275 -0.40 6.86 5.05
C ASN A 275 0.52 5.64 4.89
N GLN A 276 1.73 5.82 4.39
CA GLN A 276 2.64 4.71 4.13
C GLN A 276 2.89 3.84 5.37
N PHE A 277 3.13 4.44 6.54
CA PHE A 277 3.61 3.75 7.74
C PHE A 277 2.66 3.78 8.93
N PHE A 278 1.68 4.67 8.91
CA PHE A 278 0.77 4.89 10.03
C PHE A 278 -0.68 4.78 9.61
N VAL A 279 -1.53 4.50 10.59
CA VAL A 279 -2.97 4.34 10.38
C VAL A 279 -3.76 4.84 11.60
N VAL A 280 -4.87 5.50 11.33
CA VAL A 280 -5.97 5.69 12.27
C VAL A 280 -7.09 4.78 11.83
N LEU A 281 -7.40 3.78 12.64
CA LEU A 281 -8.36 2.72 12.35
C LEU A 281 -9.51 2.79 13.36
N ALA A 282 -10.73 2.95 12.89
CA ALA A 282 -11.94 2.92 13.71
C ALA A 282 -12.66 1.59 13.52
N MET A 283 -12.88 0.90 14.62
CA MET A 283 -13.46 -0.45 14.70
C MET A 283 -14.73 -0.38 15.56
N PRO A 284 -15.93 -0.25 14.92
CA PRO A 284 -17.20 -0.42 15.61
C PRO A 284 -17.30 -1.81 16.23
N LYS A 285 -18.21 -1.98 17.21
CA LYS A 285 -18.56 -3.33 17.69
C LYS A 285 -19.13 -4.17 16.54
N MET A 286 -18.78 -5.46 16.52
CA MET A 286 -19.23 -6.41 15.47
C MET A 286 -20.77 -6.51 15.34
N ASN A 287 -21.50 -6.25 16.42
CA ASN A 287 -22.97 -6.26 16.42
C ASN A 287 -23.60 -4.91 16.01
N ASP A 288 -22.79 -3.87 15.79
CA ASP A 288 -23.25 -2.54 15.34
C ASP A 288 -22.32 -1.98 14.24
N PRO A 289 -22.17 -2.70 13.11
CA PRO A 289 -21.33 -2.25 12.01
C PRO A 289 -21.89 -0.97 11.38
N ALA A 290 -21.02 -0.13 10.85
CA ALA A 290 -21.47 1.06 10.14
C ALA A 290 -22.12 0.69 8.80
N GLN A 291 -23.08 1.52 8.37
CA GLN A 291 -23.81 1.29 7.13
C GLN A 291 -22.91 1.49 5.91
N GLN A 292 -22.15 2.57 5.90
CA GLN A 292 -21.28 2.94 4.79
C GLN A 292 -20.00 3.59 5.32
N ILE A 293 -19.05 3.71 4.43
CA ILE A 293 -17.91 4.61 4.56
C ILE A 293 -18.07 5.77 3.58
N VAL A 294 -17.63 6.93 3.98
CA VAL A 294 -17.45 8.08 3.10
C VAL A 294 -16.01 8.57 3.18
N ALA A 295 -15.41 8.90 2.03
CA ALA A 295 -14.11 9.55 1.99
C ALA A 295 -14.15 10.75 1.05
N ARG A 296 -13.48 11.85 1.43
CA ARG A 296 -13.44 13.12 0.69
C ARG A 296 -12.05 13.75 0.71
N PRO A 297 -11.62 14.42 -0.37
CA PRO A 297 -10.43 15.24 -0.32
C PRO A 297 -10.70 16.49 0.53
N VAL A 298 -9.78 16.83 1.41
CA VAL A 298 -9.87 18.02 2.27
C VAL A 298 -8.57 18.79 2.22
N MET A 299 -8.65 20.14 2.28
CA MET A 299 -7.48 20.98 2.41
C MET A 299 -6.97 20.93 3.84
N LEU A 300 -5.67 20.69 3.98
CA LEU A 300 -5.00 20.67 5.28
C LEU A 300 -4.55 22.09 5.62
N SER A 301 -4.70 22.50 6.89
CA SER A 301 -4.10 23.73 7.38
C SER A 301 -2.58 23.59 7.45
N ALA A 302 -1.86 24.65 7.09
CA ALA A 302 -0.41 24.66 7.17
C ALA A 302 0.05 24.53 8.63
N LYS A 303 1.02 23.68 8.91
CA LYS A 303 1.70 23.61 10.19
C LYS A 303 2.49 24.90 10.49
N ASN A 304 3.01 25.51 9.42
CA ASN A 304 3.76 26.76 9.44
C ASN A 304 3.09 27.76 8.49
N PRO A 305 2.86 29.03 8.87
CA PRO A 305 2.29 30.06 8.00
C PRO A 305 3.03 30.24 6.67
N ALA A 306 4.30 29.86 6.59
CA ALA A 306 5.11 29.88 5.37
C ALA A 306 4.96 28.63 4.48
N SER A 307 4.29 27.57 4.95
CA SER A 307 4.09 26.33 4.20
C SER A 307 2.72 26.30 3.55
N ILE A 308 2.66 25.88 2.30
CA ILE A 308 1.39 25.69 1.57
C ILE A 308 0.75 24.42 2.08
N GLY A 309 -0.49 24.50 2.58
CA GLY A 309 -1.26 23.34 3.00
C GLY A 309 -1.49 22.34 1.87
N GLY A 310 -1.25 21.05 2.10
CA GLY A 310 -1.50 19.97 1.17
C GLY A 310 -2.96 19.50 1.20
N THR A 311 -3.29 18.52 0.37
CA THR A 311 -4.60 17.86 0.35
C THR A 311 -4.50 16.54 1.10
N GLY A 312 -5.42 16.30 2.05
CA GLY A 312 -5.60 15.04 2.76
C GLY A 312 -6.85 14.30 2.28
N VAL A 313 -7.04 13.08 2.78
CA VAL A 313 -8.26 12.29 2.56
C VAL A 313 -8.95 12.06 3.89
N GLN A 314 -10.07 12.77 4.12
CA GLN A 314 -10.92 12.56 5.30
C GLN A 314 -11.75 11.31 5.11
N THR A 315 -11.84 10.49 6.15
CA THR A 315 -12.61 9.24 6.18
C THR A 315 -13.62 9.30 7.32
N ALA A 316 -14.86 8.87 7.07
CA ALA A 316 -15.89 8.77 8.10
C ALA A 316 -16.71 7.49 7.94
N LEU A 317 -17.19 6.95 9.07
CA LEU A 317 -18.20 5.90 9.16
C LEU A 317 -19.59 6.54 9.08
N VAL A 318 -20.48 5.96 8.30
CA VAL A 318 -21.85 6.46 8.13
C VAL A 318 -22.82 5.57 8.89
N TYR A 319 -23.61 6.17 9.76
CA TYR A 319 -24.74 5.54 10.42
C TYR A 319 -26.06 6.11 9.89
N PRO A 320 -27.11 5.29 9.73
CA PRO A 320 -28.40 5.76 9.24
C PRO A 320 -29.06 6.73 10.24
N GLY A 321 -29.96 7.55 9.72
CA GLY A 321 -30.82 8.36 10.57
C GLY A 321 -31.75 7.47 11.40
N GLU A 322 -32.07 7.91 12.62
CA GLU A 322 -32.93 7.20 13.53
C GLU A 322 -33.76 8.16 14.39
N THR A 323 -34.86 7.71 14.94
CA THR A 323 -35.70 8.52 15.82
C THR A 323 -35.52 8.08 17.26
N LEU A 324 -35.03 8.98 18.10
CA LEU A 324 -34.92 8.75 19.54
C LEU A 324 -36.20 9.16 20.26
N ALA A 325 -36.84 8.21 20.93
CA ALA A 325 -37.99 8.51 21.78
C ALA A 325 -37.59 9.42 22.96
N ALA A 326 -38.59 10.07 23.59
CA ALA A 326 -38.31 10.87 24.78
C ALA A 326 -37.66 10.02 25.89
N GLY A 327 -36.53 10.49 26.44
CA GLY A 327 -35.76 9.80 27.45
C GLY A 327 -34.89 8.64 26.93
N GLN A 328 -34.95 8.33 25.62
CA GLN A 328 -34.14 7.27 25.04
C GLN A 328 -32.65 7.65 24.98
N VAL A 329 -31.80 6.65 25.25
CA VAL A 329 -30.35 6.76 25.15
C VAL A 329 -29.88 5.83 24.03
N LEU A 330 -29.16 6.38 23.06
CA LEU A 330 -28.40 5.65 22.06
C LEU A 330 -26.93 5.65 22.44
N GLN A 331 -26.34 4.48 22.58
CA GLN A 331 -24.92 4.33 22.90
C GLN A 331 -24.22 3.50 21.82
N ARG A 332 -23.11 4.03 21.29
CA ARG A 332 -22.23 3.34 20.36
C ARG A 332 -20.81 3.34 20.89
N GLN A 333 -20.15 2.20 20.77
CA GLN A 333 -18.76 2.05 21.17
C GLN A 333 -17.88 1.76 19.96
N ILE A 334 -16.81 2.54 19.84
CA ILE A 334 -15.80 2.40 18.78
C ILE A 334 -14.44 2.25 19.44
N THR A 335 -13.68 1.25 18.99
CA THR A 335 -12.28 1.13 19.36
C THR A 335 -11.44 1.76 18.28
N LEU A 336 -10.64 2.78 18.62
CA LEU A 336 -9.67 3.39 17.72
C LEU A 336 -8.32 2.76 17.93
N TYR A 337 -7.60 2.50 16.84
CA TYR A 337 -6.16 2.28 16.83
C TYR A 337 -5.50 3.43 16.10
N ALA A 338 -4.55 4.10 16.72
CA ALA A 338 -3.87 5.24 16.11
C ALA A 338 -2.35 5.12 16.29
N GLY A 339 -1.69 4.50 15.33
CA GLY A 339 -0.29 4.16 15.48
C GLY A 339 0.38 3.62 14.23
N PRO A 340 1.59 3.05 14.38
CA PRO A 340 2.36 2.48 13.28
C PRO A 340 1.69 1.23 12.73
N LYS A 341 1.81 0.99 11.42
CA LYS A 341 1.40 -0.26 10.80
C LYS A 341 2.38 -1.38 11.19
N LYS A 342 2.22 -1.90 12.39
CA LYS A 342 3.01 -3.01 12.91
C LYS A 342 2.18 -4.28 12.84
N PHE A 343 2.63 -5.23 11.99
CA PHE A 343 1.86 -6.44 11.67
C PHE A 343 1.44 -7.22 12.92
N GLN A 344 2.38 -7.51 13.81
CA GLN A 344 2.10 -8.29 15.03
C GLN A 344 1.08 -7.61 15.97
N THR A 345 1.11 -6.28 16.06
CA THR A 345 0.16 -5.52 16.88
C THR A 345 -1.23 -5.55 16.26
N LEU A 346 -1.32 -5.31 14.94
CA LEU A 346 -2.59 -5.32 14.22
C LEU A 346 -3.20 -6.73 14.13
N GLU A 347 -2.38 -7.77 13.97
CA GLU A 347 -2.82 -9.18 14.00
C GLU A 347 -3.43 -9.52 15.37
N LYS A 348 -2.74 -9.17 16.47
CA LYS A 348 -3.26 -9.40 17.81
C LYS A 348 -4.59 -8.68 18.07
N ILE A 349 -4.71 -7.41 17.65
CA ILE A 349 -5.97 -6.65 17.74
C ILE A 349 -7.05 -7.31 16.87
N GLY A 350 -6.70 -7.74 15.66
CA GLY A 350 -7.59 -8.44 14.75
C GLY A 350 -8.15 -9.75 15.34
N ASP A 351 -7.30 -10.51 16.03
CA ASP A 351 -7.68 -11.76 16.71
C ASP A 351 -8.55 -11.49 17.94
N GLU A 352 -8.19 -10.49 18.77
CA GLU A 352 -8.96 -10.12 19.97
C GLU A 352 -10.36 -9.58 19.62
N LEU A 353 -10.47 -8.80 18.57
CA LEU A 353 -11.75 -8.20 18.12
C LEU A 353 -12.43 -8.99 16.99
N GLN A 354 -11.82 -10.06 16.49
CA GLN A 354 -12.30 -10.92 15.40
C GLN A 354 -12.65 -10.12 14.11
N ASN A 355 -11.87 -9.09 13.81
CA ASN A 355 -12.18 -8.12 12.77
C ASN A 355 -11.13 -7.99 11.66
N HIS A 356 -10.08 -8.83 11.66
CA HIS A 356 -9.01 -8.80 10.67
C HIS A 356 -8.31 -7.43 10.53
N ALA A 357 -8.00 -6.78 11.64
CA ALA A 357 -7.29 -5.50 11.64
C ALA A 357 -5.87 -5.59 11.01
N ASP A 358 -5.28 -6.79 10.93
CA ASP A 358 -4.01 -7.07 10.23
C ASP A 358 -4.05 -6.68 8.75
N LEU A 359 -5.22 -6.68 8.11
CA LEU A 359 -5.40 -6.21 6.74
C LEU A 359 -5.06 -4.73 6.57
N ALA A 360 -5.08 -3.93 7.65
CA ALA A 360 -4.66 -2.53 7.61
C ALA A 360 -3.18 -2.33 7.24
N MET A 361 -2.37 -3.40 7.27
CA MET A 361 -1.01 -3.40 6.69
C MET A 361 -0.99 -3.07 5.19
N ASN A 362 -2.09 -3.31 4.49
CA ASN A 362 -2.23 -3.07 3.05
C ASN A 362 -1.14 -3.76 2.20
N PHE A 363 -0.94 -5.06 2.40
CA PHE A 363 -0.04 -5.87 1.57
C PHE A 363 -0.57 -6.17 0.16
N GLY A 364 -1.62 -5.48 -0.27
CA GLY A 364 -2.21 -5.63 -1.59
C GLY A 364 -3.46 -6.50 -1.55
N THR A 365 -4.61 -5.84 -1.64
CA THR A 365 -5.93 -6.47 -1.51
C THR A 365 -6.70 -6.30 -2.78
N GLY A 366 -6.61 -5.95 -3.76
CA GLY A 366 -7.57 -5.66 -4.82
C GLY A 366 -7.71 -6.71 -5.89
N TYR A 367 -6.78 -7.65 -5.99
CA TYR A 367 -6.78 -8.56 -7.14
C TYR A 367 -6.54 -9.99 -6.69
N ALA A 368 -7.62 -10.77 -6.64
CA ALA A 368 -7.55 -12.22 -6.61
C ALA A 368 -6.67 -12.71 -7.77
N GLY A 369 -5.71 -13.59 -7.51
CA GLY A 369 -4.79 -14.12 -8.50
C GLY A 369 -3.33 -13.73 -8.23
N PHE A 370 -2.65 -13.20 -9.22
CA PHE A 370 -1.21 -12.95 -9.19
C PHE A 370 -0.74 -12.02 -8.06
N TRP A 371 -1.53 -11.00 -7.69
CA TRP A 371 -1.23 -10.08 -6.59
C TRP A 371 -1.47 -10.66 -5.19
N GLY A 372 -2.37 -11.64 -5.05
CA GLY A 372 -2.56 -12.38 -3.80
C GLY A 372 -1.31 -13.17 -3.39
N ILE A 373 -0.52 -13.63 -4.36
CA ILE A 373 0.78 -14.27 -4.11
C ILE A 373 1.75 -13.27 -3.46
N GLY A 374 1.76 -12.01 -3.94
CA GLY A 374 2.61 -10.95 -3.39
C GLY A 374 2.30 -10.65 -1.91
N SER A 375 1.03 -10.59 -1.52
CA SER A 375 0.64 -10.33 -0.12
C SER A 375 1.02 -11.48 0.82
N PHE A 376 0.83 -12.73 0.39
CA PHE A 376 1.27 -13.89 1.15
C PHE A 376 2.79 -13.87 1.38
N PHE A 377 3.57 -13.66 0.33
CA PHE A 377 5.03 -13.58 0.45
C PHE A 377 5.46 -12.36 1.28
N ALA A 378 4.76 -11.21 1.19
CA ALA A 378 5.04 -10.04 2.01
C ALA A 378 4.91 -10.34 3.50
N LYS A 379 3.81 -11.01 3.91
CA LYS A 379 3.59 -11.46 5.28
C LYS A 379 4.71 -12.40 5.74
N VAL A 380 5.01 -13.45 4.96
CA VAL A 380 6.05 -14.43 5.29
C VAL A 380 7.42 -13.76 5.41
N LEU A 381 7.78 -12.89 4.48
CA LEU A 381 9.05 -12.18 4.48
C LEU A 381 9.18 -11.23 5.68
N LEU A 382 8.12 -10.51 6.03
CA LEU A 382 8.10 -9.63 7.20
C LEU A 382 8.28 -10.43 8.50
N LEU A 383 7.56 -11.54 8.65
CA LEU A 383 7.69 -12.42 9.81
C LEU A 383 9.11 -13.02 9.92
N LEU A 384 9.67 -13.49 8.81
CA LEU A 384 11.05 -14.00 8.77
C LEU A 384 12.08 -12.91 9.09
N MET A 385 11.87 -11.71 8.56
CA MET A 385 12.75 -10.56 8.82
C MET A 385 12.74 -10.19 10.31
N ASN A 386 11.55 -10.10 10.91
CA ASN A 386 11.41 -9.78 12.34
C ASN A 386 11.93 -10.91 13.23
N TRP A 387 11.71 -12.18 12.85
CA TRP A 387 12.26 -13.34 13.55
C TRP A 387 13.80 -13.34 13.53
N LEU A 388 14.41 -13.09 12.36
CA LEU A 388 15.87 -12.98 12.25
C LEU A 388 16.42 -11.80 13.07
N HIS A 389 15.73 -10.67 13.07
CA HIS A 389 16.12 -9.52 13.89
C HIS A 389 16.02 -9.84 15.39
N GLY A 390 15.01 -10.60 15.81
CA GLY A 390 14.88 -11.08 17.18
C GLY A 390 15.98 -12.05 17.61
N LEU A 391 16.48 -12.89 16.69
CA LEU A 391 17.62 -13.80 16.93
C LEU A 391 18.96 -13.05 17.02
N LEU A 392 19.06 -11.90 16.36
CA LEU A 392 20.30 -11.13 16.22
C LEU A 392 20.09 -9.69 16.72
N PRO A 393 19.84 -9.51 18.03
CA PRO A 393 19.58 -8.19 18.58
C PRO A 393 20.82 -7.28 18.39
N GLY A 394 20.56 -6.04 18.00
CA GLY A 394 21.61 -5.03 17.74
C GLY A 394 22.13 -4.99 16.29
N ILE A 395 21.71 -5.92 15.43
CA ILE A 395 22.01 -5.86 13.99
C ILE A 395 20.93 -5.02 13.29
N SER A 396 21.35 -4.05 12.46
CA SER A 396 20.39 -3.23 11.71
C SER A 396 19.60 -4.04 10.67
N TYR A 397 18.38 -3.61 10.37
CA TYR A 397 17.51 -4.27 9.38
C TYR A 397 18.15 -4.38 7.97
N GLY A 398 19.09 -3.50 7.63
CA GLY A 398 19.82 -3.62 6.37
C GLY A 398 20.63 -4.92 6.28
N TRP A 399 21.33 -5.29 7.34
CA TRP A 399 22.05 -6.58 7.40
C TRP A 399 21.09 -7.77 7.49
N ILE A 400 19.94 -7.59 8.13
CA ILE A 400 18.89 -8.63 8.14
C ILE A 400 18.35 -8.88 6.74
N ILE A 401 18.14 -7.84 5.92
CA ILE A 401 17.76 -7.99 4.50
C ILE A 401 18.83 -8.76 3.73
N VAL A 402 20.12 -8.44 3.94
CA VAL A 402 21.23 -9.16 3.31
C VAL A 402 21.20 -10.64 3.69
N LEU A 403 21.10 -10.95 4.98
CA LEU A 403 21.05 -12.32 5.50
C LEU A 403 19.84 -13.08 4.97
N LEU A 404 18.65 -12.48 5.06
CA LEU A 404 17.40 -13.07 4.55
C LEU A 404 17.50 -13.36 3.04
N THR A 405 18.08 -12.44 2.27
CA THR A 405 18.28 -12.62 0.83
C THR A 405 19.20 -13.81 0.53
N ILE A 406 20.29 -13.96 1.29
CA ILE A 406 21.22 -15.09 1.14
C ILE A 406 20.53 -16.40 1.50
N LEU A 407 19.76 -16.44 2.60
CA LEU A 407 19.00 -17.63 3.02
C LEU A 407 17.97 -18.05 1.97
N LEU A 408 17.22 -17.10 1.42
CA LEU A 408 16.25 -17.37 0.34
C LEU A 408 16.98 -17.90 -0.92
N ARG A 409 18.12 -17.33 -1.29
CA ARG A 409 18.92 -17.80 -2.41
C ARG A 409 19.47 -19.21 -2.17
N ALA A 410 19.88 -19.53 -0.96
CA ALA A 410 20.32 -20.87 -0.56
C ALA A 410 19.14 -21.87 -0.64
N PHE A 411 17.97 -21.48 -0.16
CA PHE A 411 16.74 -22.30 -0.24
C PHE A 411 16.35 -22.62 -1.69
N PHE A 412 16.37 -21.62 -2.57
CA PHE A 412 16.04 -21.81 -3.99
C PHE A 412 17.22 -22.34 -4.84
N TRP A 413 18.40 -22.57 -4.25
CA TRP A 413 19.57 -23.06 -4.95
C TRP A 413 19.32 -24.32 -5.79
N PRO A 414 18.70 -25.42 -5.30
CA PRO A 414 18.53 -26.63 -6.09
C PRO A 414 17.72 -26.40 -7.36
N PHE A 415 16.67 -25.58 -7.28
CA PHE A 415 15.81 -25.25 -8.44
C PHE A 415 16.55 -24.42 -9.48
N THR A 416 17.27 -23.38 -9.04
CA THR A 416 18.04 -22.51 -9.94
C THR A 416 19.23 -23.26 -10.55
N ALA A 417 19.89 -24.16 -9.81
CA ALA A 417 20.96 -25.00 -10.32
C ALA A 417 20.46 -25.97 -11.40
N ALA A 418 19.29 -26.60 -11.21
CA ALA A 418 18.68 -27.49 -12.21
C ALA A 418 18.36 -26.72 -13.50
N SER A 419 17.79 -25.52 -13.39
CA SER A 419 17.50 -24.63 -14.53
C SER A 419 18.77 -24.26 -15.29
N MET A 420 19.83 -23.83 -14.58
CA MET A 420 21.10 -23.46 -15.20
C MET A 420 21.83 -24.64 -15.87
N ARG A 421 21.72 -25.86 -15.31
CA ARG A 421 22.23 -27.07 -15.97
C ARG A 421 21.48 -27.36 -17.27
N SER A 422 20.18 -27.18 -17.30
CA SER A 422 19.36 -27.32 -18.52
C SER A 422 19.73 -26.25 -19.57
N MET A 423 19.97 -25.01 -19.16
CA MET A 423 20.47 -23.95 -20.05
C MET A 423 21.84 -24.28 -20.64
N LYS A 424 22.77 -24.86 -19.86
CA LYS A 424 24.06 -25.33 -20.38
C LYS A 424 23.90 -26.43 -21.44
N LYS A 425 23.00 -27.41 -21.23
CA LYS A 425 22.69 -28.44 -22.24
C LYS A 425 22.16 -27.79 -23.52
N MET A 426 21.25 -26.82 -23.38
CA MET A 426 20.71 -26.09 -24.52
C MET A 426 21.79 -25.33 -25.27
N GLN A 427 22.73 -24.72 -24.58
CA GLN A 427 23.87 -24.00 -25.16
C GLN A 427 24.83 -24.94 -25.89
N ALA A 428 25.05 -26.17 -25.40
CA ALA A 428 25.85 -27.19 -26.08
C ALA A 428 25.23 -27.63 -27.41
N LEU A 429 23.91 -27.50 -27.57
CA LEU A 429 23.19 -27.75 -28.82
C LEU A 429 23.22 -26.55 -29.78
N ALA A 430 23.85 -25.43 -29.45
CA ALA A 430 23.89 -24.24 -30.30
C ALA A 430 24.41 -24.48 -31.71
N PRO A 431 25.48 -25.25 -31.94
CA PRO A 431 25.97 -25.55 -33.31
C PRO A 431 24.93 -26.32 -34.15
N GLU A 432 24.20 -27.26 -33.50
CA GLU A 432 23.16 -28.05 -34.21
C GLU A 432 21.96 -27.18 -34.55
N VAL A 433 21.53 -26.30 -33.65
CA VAL A 433 20.45 -25.33 -33.89
C VAL A 433 20.85 -24.38 -35.03
N LYS A 434 22.11 -23.97 -35.12
CA LYS A 434 22.62 -23.14 -36.21
C LYS A 434 22.55 -23.87 -37.54
N ALA A 435 23.01 -25.14 -37.61
CA ALA A 435 22.92 -25.98 -38.79
C ALA A 435 21.47 -26.22 -39.22
N LEU A 436 20.54 -26.41 -38.27
CA LEU A 436 19.11 -26.51 -38.55
C LEU A 436 18.55 -25.21 -39.14
N LYS A 437 18.98 -24.05 -38.62
CA LYS A 437 18.55 -22.73 -39.12
C LYS A 437 19.02 -22.49 -40.55
N GLU A 438 20.24 -22.88 -40.88
CA GLU A 438 20.78 -22.82 -42.26
C GLU A 438 20.05 -23.78 -43.19
N LYS A 439 19.77 -25.03 -42.74
CA LYS A 439 19.12 -26.05 -43.55
C LYS A 439 17.65 -25.75 -43.86
N TYR A 440 16.94 -25.06 -42.98
CA TYR A 440 15.52 -24.70 -43.10
C TYR A 440 15.31 -23.20 -43.14
N ALA A 441 16.21 -22.45 -43.77
CA ALA A 441 16.18 -21.00 -43.86
C ALA A 441 14.86 -20.48 -44.48
N ASP A 442 14.35 -21.21 -45.49
CA ASP A 442 13.14 -20.87 -46.27
C ASP A 442 11.84 -21.36 -45.62
N ASP A 443 11.93 -22.22 -44.58
CA ASP A 443 10.75 -22.80 -43.92
C ASP A 443 10.83 -22.64 -42.38
N PRO A 444 10.40 -21.46 -41.83
CA PRO A 444 10.44 -21.21 -40.41
C PRO A 444 9.59 -22.18 -39.56
N GLN A 445 8.56 -22.77 -40.14
CA GLN A 445 7.72 -23.75 -39.42
C GLN A 445 8.45 -25.06 -39.19
N LYS A 446 9.10 -25.61 -40.27
CA LYS A 446 9.93 -26.81 -40.14
C LYS A 446 11.14 -26.58 -39.25
N PHE A 447 11.76 -25.40 -39.31
CA PHE A 447 12.84 -25.05 -38.39
C PHE A 447 12.38 -25.15 -36.92
N THR A 448 11.26 -24.49 -36.55
CA THR A 448 10.73 -24.53 -35.20
C THR A 448 10.37 -25.97 -34.77
N GLN A 449 9.75 -26.75 -35.65
CA GLN A 449 9.41 -28.14 -35.36
C GLN A 449 10.67 -29.00 -35.11
N LYS A 450 11.69 -28.90 -35.96
CA LYS A 450 12.93 -29.65 -35.82
C LYS A 450 13.76 -29.21 -34.63
N GLN A 451 13.74 -27.94 -34.30
CA GLN A 451 14.34 -27.40 -33.08
C GLN A 451 13.67 -27.96 -31.82
N MET A 452 12.33 -28.03 -31.79
CA MET A 452 11.60 -28.63 -30.69
C MET A 452 11.85 -30.15 -30.57
N GLU A 453 11.94 -30.87 -31.68
CA GLU A 453 12.33 -32.29 -31.70
C GLU A 453 13.74 -32.50 -31.12
N LEU A 454 14.70 -31.65 -31.49
CA LEU A 454 16.08 -31.70 -31.00
C LEU A 454 16.12 -31.47 -29.48
N TRP A 455 15.40 -30.47 -28.99
CA TRP A 455 15.32 -30.20 -27.56
C TRP A 455 14.64 -31.32 -26.78
N LYS A 456 13.52 -31.85 -27.28
CA LYS A 456 12.82 -33.00 -26.69
C LYS A 456 13.71 -34.24 -26.60
N LYS A 457 14.47 -34.56 -27.70
CA LYS A 457 15.38 -35.69 -27.76
C LYS A 457 16.50 -35.59 -26.72
N ASN A 458 16.97 -34.37 -26.41
CA ASN A 458 18.03 -34.13 -25.43
C ASN A 458 17.47 -33.83 -24.03
N SER A 459 16.15 -34.00 -23.79
CA SER A 459 15.50 -33.69 -22.49
C SER A 459 15.80 -32.27 -22.00
N VAL A 460 15.75 -31.29 -22.92
CA VAL A 460 15.96 -29.88 -22.64
C VAL A 460 14.66 -29.12 -22.86
N SER A 461 14.25 -28.33 -21.88
CA SER A 461 13.06 -27.48 -22.01
C SER A 461 13.45 -26.06 -22.40
N PRO A 462 12.81 -25.45 -23.41
CA PRO A 462 13.04 -24.04 -23.76
C PRO A 462 12.67 -23.08 -22.62
N MET A 463 11.78 -23.51 -21.73
CA MET A 463 11.37 -22.72 -20.57
C MET A 463 12.40 -22.72 -19.42
N SER A 464 13.43 -23.58 -19.48
CA SER A 464 14.45 -23.62 -18.43
C SER A 464 15.20 -22.29 -18.27
N GLY A 465 15.28 -21.49 -19.33
CA GLY A 465 15.90 -20.17 -19.29
C GLY A 465 15.13 -19.13 -18.47
N CYS A 466 13.84 -19.17 -18.46
CA CYS A 466 12.99 -18.21 -17.71
C CYS A 466 12.57 -18.72 -16.32
N LEU A 467 12.80 -20.01 -16.02
CA LEU A 467 12.41 -20.62 -14.74
C LEU A 467 12.98 -19.90 -13.51
N PRO A 468 14.27 -19.47 -13.46
CA PRO A 468 14.78 -18.69 -12.34
C PRO A 468 14.01 -17.39 -12.12
N MET A 469 13.61 -16.71 -13.20
CA MET A 469 12.82 -15.49 -13.14
C MET A 469 11.43 -15.75 -12.57
N LEU A 470 10.76 -16.84 -13.01
CA LEU A 470 9.43 -17.21 -12.51
C LEU A 470 9.44 -17.56 -11.02
N ILE A 471 10.48 -18.25 -10.54
CA ILE A 471 10.64 -18.56 -9.10
C ILE A 471 10.92 -17.29 -8.29
N GLN A 472 11.66 -16.35 -8.85
CA GLN A 472 12.03 -15.09 -8.19
C GLN A 472 10.86 -14.11 -8.11
N MET A 473 9.88 -14.16 -9.04
CA MET A 473 8.78 -13.20 -9.10
C MET A 473 7.94 -13.12 -7.82
N PRO A 474 7.49 -14.24 -7.20
CA PRO A 474 6.75 -14.17 -5.96
C PRO A 474 7.54 -13.51 -4.83
N VAL A 475 8.82 -13.82 -4.72
CA VAL A 475 9.73 -13.23 -3.71
C VAL A 475 9.92 -11.74 -3.97
N PHE A 476 10.13 -11.35 -5.23
CA PHE A 476 10.24 -9.95 -5.63
C PHE A 476 8.97 -9.16 -5.29
N LEU A 477 7.79 -9.67 -5.66
CA LEU A 477 6.51 -9.05 -5.34
C LEU A 477 6.27 -8.97 -3.83
N GLY A 478 6.65 -10.00 -3.10
CA GLY A 478 6.58 -10.02 -1.64
C GLY A 478 7.45 -8.93 -1.00
N PHE A 479 8.72 -8.82 -1.41
CA PHE A 479 9.61 -7.75 -0.95
C PHE A 479 9.11 -6.37 -1.34
N PHE A 480 8.68 -6.21 -2.60
CA PHE A 480 8.12 -4.96 -3.11
C PHE A 480 6.95 -4.48 -2.27
N THR A 481 6.04 -5.40 -1.93
CA THR A 481 4.84 -5.10 -1.13
C THR A 481 5.19 -4.85 0.34
N MET A 482 6.06 -5.67 0.92
CA MET A 482 6.49 -5.57 2.32
C MET A 482 7.17 -4.24 2.61
N ILE A 483 8.16 -3.85 1.79
CA ILE A 483 8.96 -2.63 2.02
C ILE A 483 8.09 -1.36 1.98
N ARG A 484 6.97 -1.39 1.26
CA ARG A 484 6.04 -0.26 1.17
C ARG A 484 5.28 0.04 2.46
N SER A 485 5.15 -0.94 3.36
CA SER A 485 4.31 -0.83 4.56
C SER A 485 5.05 -1.17 5.85
N ALA A 486 6.25 -1.75 5.79
CA ALA A 486 7.01 -2.18 6.95
C ALA A 486 7.60 -0.98 7.70
N ILE A 487 7.01 -0.66 8.86
CA ILE A 487 7.48 0.42 9.74
C ILE A 487 8.90 0.14 10.26
N GLU A 488 9.29 -1.12 10.33
CA GLU A 488 10.60 -1.57 10.80
C GLU A 488 11.76 -1.07 9.93
N LEU A 489 11.49 -0.76 8.67
CA LEU A 489 12.50 -0.25 7.73
C LEU A 489 12.61 1.26 7.76
N ARG A 490 11.66 1.96 8.36
CA ARG A 490 11.66 3.40 8.47
C ARG A 490 12.72 3.85 9.46
N GLY A 491 13.71 4.61 8.97
CA GLY A 491 14.88 5.03 9.77
C GLY A 491 15.91 3.94 10.02
N ALA A 492 15.72 2.73 9.50
CA ALA A 492 16.74 1.70 9.57
C ALA A 492 17.91 2.05 8.64
N HIS A 493 19.10 2.14 9.21
CA HIS A 493 20.32 2.51 8.47
C HIS A 493 21.08 1.29 7.93
N PHE A 494 21.78 1.49 6.82
CA PHE A 494 22.70 0.49 6.25
C PHE A 494 23.86 1.18 5.52
N LEU A 495 25.08 1.03 6.00
CA LEU A 495 26.28 1.69 5.48
C LEU A 495 26.06 3.22 5.36
N TRP A 496 26.00 3.74 4.14
CA TRP A 496 25.71 5.15 3.87
C TRP A 496 24.22 5.49 3.82
N VAL A 497 23.34 4.48 3.74
CA VAL A 497 21.89 4.66 3.68
C VAL A 497 21.37 4.97 5.07
N ALA A 498 20.73 6.11 5.25
CA ALA A 498 20.19 6.52 6.53
C ALA A 498 18.77 5.99 6.80
N ASP A 499 18.03 5.68 5.75
CA ASP A 499 16.65 5.19 5.82
C ASP A 499 16.38 4.20 4.67
N LEU A 500 16.19 2.93 5.01
CA LEU A 500 15.91 1.88 4.02
C LEU A 500 14.54 2.01 3.36
N SER A 501 13.62 2.77 3.95
CA SER A 501 12.28 3.00 3.39
C SER A 501 12.24 4.07 2.30
N LYS A 502 13.28 4.90 2.21
CA LYS A 502 13.42 6.01 1.24
C LYS A 502 14.58 5.75 0.26
N PRO A 503 14.70 6.52 -0.84
CA PRO A 503 15.88 6.48 -1.71
C PRO A 503 17.16 6.86 -0.96
N ASP A 504 18.30 6.30 -1.38
CA ASP A 504 19.62 6.51 -0.76
C ASP A 504 20.32 7.79 -1.23
N THR A 505 19.58 8.89 -1.32
CA THR A 505 20.09 10.17 -1.82
C THR A 505 21.29 10.65 -1.03
N LEU A 506 22.48 10.68 -1.66
CA LEU A 506 23.72 11.16 -1.05
C LEU A 506 23.81 12.68 -1.08
N PHE A 507 23.43 13.30 -2.20
CA PHE A 507 23.40 14.74 -2.41
C PHE A 507 22.48 15.10 -3.57
N LEU A 508 22.09 16.36 -3.65
CA LEU A 508 21.43 16.91 -4.83
C LEU A 508 22.49 17.47 -5.78
N ILE A 509 22.36 17.20 -7.07
CA ILE A 509 23.28 17.71 -8.09
C ILE A 509 23.09 19.22 -8.20
N PRO A 510 24.12 20.04 -7.94
CA PRO A 510 24.00 21.49 -8.00
C PRO A 510 23.53 21.99 -9.37
N GLY A 511 22.51 22.85 -9.37
CA GLY A 511 21.94 23.46 -10.59
C GLY A 511 20.82 22.67 -11.25
N PHE A 512 20.57 21.40 -10.87
CA PHE A 512 19.48 20.58 -11.42
C PHE A 512 18.52 20.07 -10.37
N ASP A 513 18.81 20.23 -9.07
CA ASP A 513 18.06 19.67 -7.92
C ASP A 513 17.72 18.18 -8.08
N PHE A 514 18.53 17.46 -8.86
CA PHE A 514 18.35 16.04 -9.11
C PHE A 514 19.04 15.20 -8.01
N PRO A 515 18.33 14.26 -7.35
CA PRO A 515 18.88 13.45 -6.28
C PRO A 515 19.87 12.42 -6.84
N PHE A 516 21.10 12.39 -6.31
CA PHE A 516 22.08 11.36 -6.66
C PHE A 516 21.92 10.15 -5.74
N ASN A 517 21.32 9.08 -6.29
CA ASN A 517 21.08 7.80 -5.61
C ASN A 517 22.09 6.77 -6.07
N LEU A 518 23.00 6.34 -5.18
CA LEU A 518 24.10 5.44 -5.52
C LEU A 518 23.64 3.97 -5.64
N LEU A 519 22.77 3.52 -4.74
CA LEU A 519 22.38 2.11 -4.67
C LEU A 519 21.62 1.62 -5.91
N PRO A 520 20.69 2.37 -6.52
CA PRO A 520 20.07 1.99 -7.80
C PRO A 520 21.07 1.89 -8.95
N LEU A 521 22.11 2.74 -8.96
CA LEU A 521 23.18 2.67 -9.96
C LEU A 521 24.01 1.40 -9.79
N LEU A 522 24.38 1.06 -8.55
CA LEU A 522 25.08 -0.20 -8.24
C LEU A 522 24.23 -1.41 -8.61
N MET A 523 22.93 -1.38 -8.27
CA MET A 523 21.97 -2.42 -8.60
C MET A 523 21.96 -2.71 -10.11
N VAL A 524 21.77 -1.67 -10.92
CA VAL A 524 21.70 -1.83 -12.37
C VAL A 524 23.06 -2.24 -12.94
N GLY A 525 24.17 -1.70 -12.44
CA GLY A 525 25.52 -2.13 -12.83
C GLY A 525 25.73 -3.63 -12.62
N VAL A 526 25.36 -4.15 -11.45
CA VAL A 526 25.45 -5.59 -11.14
C VAL A 526 24.49 -6.41 -12.00
N MET A 527 23.27 -5.91 -12.28
CA MET A 527 22.30 -6.57 -13.16
C MET A 527 22.81 -6.67 -14.61
N VAL A 528 23.44 -5.62 -15.14
CA VAL A 528 24.06 -5.62 -16.47
C VAL A 528 25.19 -6.65 -16.52
N ILE A 529 26.07 -6.70 -15.50
CA ILE A 529 27.13 -7.71 -15.40
C ILE A 529 26.50 -9.13 -15.42
N GLN A 530 25.47 -9.37 -14.63
CA GLN A 530 24.77 -10.65 -14.60
C GLN A 530 24.18 -11.00 -15.97
N ALA A 531 23.53 -10.05 -16.65
CA ALA A 531 22.93 -10.26 -17.98
C ALA A 531 23.98 -10.67 -19.04
N HIS A 532 25.21 -10.12 -18.94
CA HIS A 532 26.32 -10.52 -19.82
C HIS A 532 26.89 -11.91 -19.50
N MET A 533 26.77 -12.36 -18.25
CA MET A 533 27.25 -13.67 -17.82
C MET A 533 26.24 -14.79 -18.12
N GLN A 534 24.96 -14.47 -18.33
CA GLN A 534 23.93 -15.47 -18.61
C GLN A 534 24.12 -16.02 -20.03
N PRO A 535 23.99 -17.36 -20.19
CA PRO A 535 24.02 -17.97 -21.50
C PRO A 535 22.81 -17.58 -22.34
N VAL A 536 23.04 -17.25 -23.59
CA VAL A 536 21.98 -16.89 -24.54
C VAL A 536 21.38 -18.15 -25.16
N SER A 537 20.06 -18.14 -25.34
CA SER A 537 19.36 -19.26 -25.99
C SER A 537 19.76 -19.38 -27.46
N PRO A 538 20.14 -20.59 -27.93
CA PRO A 538 20.46 -20.83 -29.33
C PRO A 538 19.27 -20.51 -30.24
N GLY A 539 19.54 -19.87 -31.40
CA GLY A 539 18.52 -19.50 -32.38
C GLY A 539 17.88 -18.13 -32.18
N MET A 540 18.23 -17.42 -31.10
CA MET A 540 17.76 -16.04 -30.85
C MET A 540 18.48 -15.05 -31.77
N ASP A 541 17.74 -14.06 -32.31
CA ASP A 541 18.35 -13.04 -33.16
C ASP A 541 19.30 -12.11 -32.37
N PRO A 542 20.39 -11.61 -33.01
CA PRO A 542 21.36 -10.73 -32.35
C PRO A 542 20.75 -9.47 -31.74
N SER A 543 19.67 -8.92 -32.35
CA SER A 543 18.92 -7.77 -31.85
C SER A 543 18.19 -8.08 -30.56
N GLN A 544 17.54 -9.24 -30.47
CA GLN A 544 16.88 -9.71 -29.25
C GLN A 544 17.88 -9.95 -28.12
N GLN A 545 19.06 -10.52 -28.46
CA GLN A 545 20.13 -10.73 -27.48
C GLN A 545 20.64 -9.40 -26.89
N LYS A 546 20.84 -8.38 -27.73
CA LYS A 546 21.22 -7.03 -27.28
C LYS A 546 20.14 -6.44 -26.38
N MET A 547 18.88 -6.51 -26.80
CA MET A 547 17.74 -6.02 -26.03
C MET A 547 17.69 -6.65 -24.63
N MET A 548 17.84 -7.98 -24.52
CA MET A 548 17.86 -8.68 -23.22
C MET A 548 19.03 -8.25 -22.32
N ARG A 549 20.21 -7.96 -22.88
CA ARG A 549 21.39 -7.53 -22.12
C ARG A 549 21.22 -6.14 -21.54
N TYR A 550 20.51 -5.25 -22.23
CA TYR A 550 20.31 -3.85 -21.80
C TYR A 550 18.95 -3.61 -21.13
N MET A 551 18.06 -4.64 -21.10
CA MET A 551 16.79 -4.56 -20.37
C MET A 551 16.93 -4.09 -18.90
N PRO A 552 18.00 -4.47 -18.16
CA PRO A 552 18.21 -3.95 -16.81
C PRO A 552 18.26 -2.42 -16.69
N LEU A 553 18.64 -1.70 -17.76
CA LEU A 553 18.64 -0.23 -17.76
C LEU A 553 17.23 0.36 -17.59
N ILE A 554 16.20 -0.38 -18.00
CA ILE A 554 14.81 0.02 -17.81
C ILE A 554 14.47 0.09 -16.31
N PHE A 555 15.01 -0.83 -15.51
CA PHE A 555 14.84 -0.81 -14.07
C PHE A 555 15.42 0.42 -13.41
N LEU A 556 16.48 1.03 -13.99
CA LEU A 556 17.00 2.28 -13.48
C LEU A 556 15.93 3.41 -13.53
N VAL A 557 15.21 3.50 -14.64
CA VAL A 557 14.17 4.53 -14.80
C VAL A 557 13.05 4.36 -13.79
N PHE A 558 12.59 3.12 -13.58
CA PHE A 558 11.45 2.85 -12.68
C PHE A 558 11.83 2.80 -11.21
N LEU A 559 13.04 2.35 -10.88
CA LEU A 559 13.44 2.12 -9.49
C LEU A 559 14.46 3.14 -8.97
N TYR A 560 14.80 4.18 -9.74
CA TYR A 560 15.80 5.16 -9.34
C TYR A 560 15.43 5.89 -8.04
N ASN A 561 14.17 6.31 -7.93
CA ASN A 561 13.63 6.99 -6.75
C ASN A 561 12.86 6.04 -5.82
N TYR A 562 13.13 4.74 -5.92
CA TYR A 562 12.49 3.76 -5.06
C TYR A 562 13.29 3.56 -3.75
N SER A 563 12.68 2.87 -2.77
CA SER A 563 13.31 2.64 -1.46
C SER A 563 14.66 1.93 -1.55
N ALA A 564 15.63 2.39 -0.75
CA ALA A 564 16.95 1.79 -0.67
C ALA A 564 16.92 0.31 -0.24
N GLY A 565 15.98 -0.08 0.61
CA GLY A 565 15.78 -1.48 1.00
C GLY A 565 15.48 -2.40 -0.17
N MET A 566 14.69 -1.93 -1.15
CA MET A 566 14.40 -2.69 -2.38
C MET A 566 15.63 -2.77 -3.29
N ALA A 567 16.32 -1.66 -3.49
CA ALA A 567 17.56 -1.64 -4.27
C ALA A 567 18.64 -2.52 -3.63
N LEU A 568 18.74 -2.53 -2.29
CA LEU A 568 19.65 -3.42 -1.53
C LEU A 568 19.30 -4.89 -1.78
N TYR A 569 18.03 -5.28 -1.58
CA TYR A 569 17.56 -6.65 -1.85
C TYR A 569 17.93 -7.09 -3.28
N MET A 570 17.61 -6.28 -4.28
CA MET A 570 17.89 -6.57 -5.70
C MET A 570 19.40 -6.71 -5.96
N THR A 571 20.21 -5.83 -5.39
CA THR A 571 21.68 -5.86 -5.52
C THR A 571 22.26 -7.15 -4.95
N ILE A 572 21.92 -7.48 -3.70
CA ILE A 572 22.43 -8.69 -3.02
C ILE A 572 21.92 -9.95 -3.71
N SER A 573 20.65 -9.98 -4.10
CA SER A 573 20.04 -11.09 -4.83
C SER A 573 20.77 -11.33 -6.17
N THR A 574 21.10 -10.25 -6.90
CA THR A 574 21.83 -10.32 -8.18
C THR A 574 23.27 -10.77 -7.98
N LEU A 575 23.97 -10.23 -6.98
CA LEU A 575 25.34 -10.66 -6.64
C LEU A 575 25.41 -12.15 -6.29
N ALA A 576 24.48 -12.62 -5.45
CA ALA A 576 24.36 -14.05 -5.13
C ALA A 576 24.10 -14.89 -6.40
N GLY A 577 23.29 -14.38 -7.33
CA GLY A 577 23.06 -15.01 -8.64
C GLY A 577 24.32 -15.08 -9.51
N ILE A 578 25.18 -14.06 -9.48
CA ILE A 578 26.48 -14.07 -10.18
C ILE A 578 27.39 -15.15 -9.60
N VAL A 579 27.50 -15.21 -8.27
CA VAL A 579 28.28 -16.25 -7.58
C VAL A 579 27.77 -17.64 -7.97
N GLN A 580 26.47 -17.85 -7.93
CA GLN A 580 25.81 -19.09 -8.30
C GLN A 580 26.11 -19.47 -9.75
N THR A 581 26.04 -18.52 -10.69
CA THR A 581 26.35 -18.73 -12.09
C THR A 581 27.82 -19.16 -12.29
N ARG A 582 28.76 -18.54 -11.59
CA ARG A 582 30.19 -18.91 -11.64
C ARG A 582 30.44 -20.33 -11.12
N LEU A 583 29.85 -20.69 -9.98
CA LEU A 583 30.00 -22.02 -9.39
C LEU A 583 29.46 -23.11 -10.33
N ILE A 584 28.30 -22.89 -10.94
CA ILE A 584 27.71 -23.85 -11.88
C ILE A 584 28.47 -23.88 -13.21
N LYS A 585 29.05 -22.75 -13.66
CA LYS A 585 29.86 -22.71 -14.89
C LYS A 585 31.08 -23.65 -14.80
N ASN A 586 31.65 -23.83 -13.65
CA ASN A 586 32.79 -24.71 -13.41
C ASN A 586 32.47 -26.20 -13.31
N MET A 587 31.18 -26.57 -13.28
CA MET A 587 30.77 -27.97 -13.31
C MET A 587 30.91 -28.56 -14.74
N PRO A 588 31.28 -29.84 -14.91
CA PRO A 588 31.39 -30.46 -16.22
C PRO A 588 30.07 -30.36 -17.02
N ALA A 589 30.18 -30.12 -18.33
CA ALA A 589 29.03 -30.07 -19.20
C ALA A 589 28.38 -31.45 -19.27
N PRO A 590 27.04 -31.56 -19.14
CA PRO A 590 26.36 -32.84 -19.30
C PRO A 590 26.51 -33.35 -20.73
N ALA A 591 26.62 -34.67 -20.91
CA ALA A 591 26.68 -35.31 -22.22
C ALA A 591 25.43 -34.97 -23.06
N VAL A 592 25.63 -34.61 -24.31
CA VAL A 592 24.58 -34.25 -25.26
C VAL A 592 24.59 -35.28 -26.41
N VAL A 593 23.43 -35.79 -26.81
CA VAL A 593 23.31 -36.72 -27.94
C VAL A 593 23.17 -35.91 -29.23
N SER A 594 24.24 -35.88 -30.05
CA SER A 594 24.22 -35.22 -31.34
C SER A 594 23.61 -36.14 -32.40
N PRO A 595 22.55 -35.74 -33.10
CA PRO A 595 22.02 -36.50 -34.21
C PRO A 595 22.88 -36.43 -35.50
N LEU A 596 23.85 -35.51 -35.53
CA LEU A 596 24.72 -35.30 -36.69
C LEU A 596 26.01 -36.14 -36.64
N THR A 597 26.31 -36.81 -35.53
CA THR A 597 27.44 -37.74 -35.44
C THR A 597 26.95 -39.13 -35.90
N PRO A 598 27.45 -39.68 -37.03
CA PRO A 598 27.14 -41.07 -37.39
C PRO A 598 27.61 -42.01 -36.27
N PRO A 599 26.91 -43.11 -36.02
CA PRO A 599 27.33 -44.06 -35.01
C PRO A 599 28.75 -44.54 -35.35
N GLN A 600 29.69 -44.26 -34.43
CA GLN A 600 31.03 -44.84 -34.55
C GLN A 600 30.88 -46.35 -34.60
N LYS A 601 31.18 -46.96 -35.79
CA LYS A 601 31.29 -48.39 -35.92
C LYS A 601 32.38 -48.85 -34.93
N LYS A 602 31.99 -49.58 -33.88
CA LYS A 602 32.92 -50.31 -33.05
C LYS A 602 33.75 -51.18 -33.98
N LYS A 603 35.01 -50.87 -34.19
CA LYS A 603 35.99 -51.80 -34.76
C LYS A 603 36.00 -53.01 -33.82
N LYS A 604 35.64 -54.17 -34.39
CA LYS A 604 35.88 -55.50 -33.79
C LYS A 604 37.36 -55.77 -33.78
#